data_130b5cfdb73611c5d8cb206157618d39
#
_entry.id   130b5cfdb73611c5d8cb206157618d39
#
_cell.length_a   1.000
_cell.length_b   1.000
_cell.length_c   1.000
_cell.angle_alpha   90.00
_cell.angle_beta   90.00
_cell.angle_gamma   90.00
#
_symmetry.space_group_name_H-M   'P 1'
#
loop_
_entity.id
_entity.type
_entity.pdbx_description
1 polymer ?
#
loop_
_entity_poly.entity_id
_entity_poly.type
_entity_poly.pdbx_seq_one_letter_code
_entity_poly.pdbx_strand_id
1 'polypeptide(L)'
;MVDKSDLEGPRIDRRTATKLLAAGGLSGLAGCSGGGGGGDENTESTESTESADESASSGGSSITAGWNIDQIEYFDPHYVDKGQEIYLQSNIYSGLVKIGSDGGIVGDLASDWTLPDSSTYVFDLKEGGTFHNGDPLDAEAVKASFERLMSLDDSPHLSKLSAVESITAEDETTLRISLSETVGPFISFLTRGPGRAGTIVHAPTATESPEEYNRMPVGSGAFELTERESGEYLQLEAHDGYFGTDDEGNALPYLDSIRVNLIPEPSTMWTAIRGGEIDYSISIPAENAGQAESMGELNVVGTNPGAWFCVAPLASNPSEVDFAQFSTGSAQVTDKWADQDLPTTDVRVRQAIAMAIDREALVERAFFGYAEPAHSLFNPAISWLYEEEPDPGQYYDPEAAQSLLDEAGYTGDPRMTLTLLGVPGDERRMTVVQEMLSQIGIEVELNVQQSSAYWDNLYSYENALVMYDGYVDIDPWMTMWKQLKTPTENGSAGAWQANLYSNPDFDSALEQDYATSDFDERAEIMQQAEEMFLEDAAWAMTTFPLIPKASTADLTGVGNQAGLSNFHTASVE
;
A
#
# COMPACT_ATOMS: atom_id res chain seq x y z
N MET A 1 -28.38 -24.10 9.08
CA MET A 1 -27.50 -24.89 8.20
C MET A 1 -27.70 -24.28 6.82
N VAL A 2 -26.95 -23.25 6.54
CA VAL A 2 -26.90 -22.61 5.21
C VAL A 2 -25.80 -23.33 4.46
N ASP A 3 -26.06 -23.69 3.23
CA ASP A 3 -25.14 -24.45 2.37
C ASP A 3 -23.94 -23.55 2.05
N LYS A 4 -22.74 -24.01 2.42
CA LYS A 4 -21.48 -23.28 2.25
C LYS A 4 -20.96 -23.24 0.81
N SER A 5 -21.80 -23.61 -0.17
CA SER A 5 -21.40 -23.74 -1.58
C SER A 5 -21.37 -22.40 -2.36
N ASP A 6 -21.83 -21.28 -1.79
CA ASP A 6 -21.99 -20.01 -2.51
C ASP A 6 -20.92 -18.95 -2.20
N LEU A 7 -19.84 -19.32 -1.47
CA LEU A 7 -18.68 -18.45 -1.21
C LEU A 7 -17.50 -18.69 -2.19
N GLU A 8 -17.78 -19.28 -3.36
CA GLU A 8 -16.75 -19.37 -4.41
C GLU A 8 -16.58 -18.00 -5.09
N GLY A 9 -15.63 -17.21 -4.60
CA GLY A 9 -15.07 -16.13 -5.37
C GLY A 9 -14.37 -16.67 -6.64
N PRO A 10 -14.25 -15.89 -7.73
CA PRO A 10 -13.69 -16.37 -8.99
C PRO A 10 -12.29 -16.93 -8.79
N ARG A 11 -12.09 -18.19 -9.20
CA ARG A 11 -10.77 -18.84 -9.25
C ARG A 11 -9.92 -18.11 -10.30
N ILE A 12 -8.93 -17.36 -9.86
CA ILE A 12 -7.92 -16.82 -10.78
C ILE A 12 -7.07 -17.99 -11.27
N ASP A 13 -7.20 -18.32 -12.56
CA ASP A 13 -6.34 -19.33 -13.18
C ASP A 13 -4.89 -18.82 -13.15
N ARG A 14 -3.98 -19.70 -12.78
CA ARG A 14 -2.52 -19.47 -12.69
C ARG A 14 -1.91 -18.79 -13.92
N ARG A 15 -2.50 -19.04 -15.10
CA ARG A 15 -2.03 -18.42 -16.35
C ARG A 15 -2.34 -16.92 -16.40
N THR A 16 -3.32 -16.46 -15.68
CA THR A 16 -3.70 -15.05 -15.58
C THR A 16 -2.86 -14.35 -14.54
N ALA A 17 -2.63 -14.97 -13.37
CA ALA A 17 -1.74 -14.42 -12.34
C ALA A 17 -0.27 -14.33 -12.83
N THR A 18 0.20 -15.35 -13.57
CA THR A 18 1.57 -15.34 -14.16
C THR A 18 1.71 -14.34 -15.31
N LYS A 19 0.63 -14.00 -16.01
CA LYS A 19 0.67 -12.97 -17.06
C LYS A 19 0.68 -11.55 -16.50
N LEU A 20 0.05 -11.32 -15.36
CA LEU A 20 0.08 -10.04 -14.65
C LEU A 20 1.45 -9.76 -14.00
N LEU A 21 2.18 -10.83 -13.58
CA LEU A 21 3.51 -10.72 -12.99
C LEU A 21 4.65 -10.67 -14.02
N ALA A 22 4.40 -11.05 -15.29
CA ALA A 22 5.45 -11.12 -16.34
C ALA A 22 5.62 -9.81 -17.12
N ALA A 23 4.82 -8.78 -16.89
CA ALA A 23 4.90 -7.50 -17.59
C ALA A 23 5.85 -6.47 -16.94
N GLY A 24 6.41 -6.77 -15.78
CA GLY A 24 7.29 -5.90 -15.02
C GLY A 24 8.74 -6.38 -14.96
N GLY A 25 9.49 -6.32 -16.04
CA GLY A 25 10.94 -6.51 -15.95
C GLY A 25 11.56 -7.07 -17.20
N LEU A 26 12.23 -6.25 -17.96
CA LEU A 26 13.49 -6.56 -18.67
C LEU A 26 13.84 -5.42 -19.64
N SER A 27 14.79 -4.60 -19.28
CA SER A 27 15.62 -3.86 -20.24
C SER A 27 17.07 -4.11 -19.88
N GLY A 28 17.66 -5.02 -20.63
CA GLY A 28 19.02 -5.46 -20.48
C GLY A 28 20.04 -4.48 -21.02
N LEU A 29 21.17 -4.50 -20.37
CA LEU A 29 22.46 -3.96 -20.77
C LEU A 29 22.94 -4.60 -22.08
N ALA A 30 23.24 -3.77 -23.08
CA ALA A 30 24.15 -4.15 -24.14
C ALA A 30 25.08 -2.98 -24.42
N GLY A 31 26.33 -3.09 -23.93
CA GLY A 31 27.42 -2.23 -24.32
C GLY A 31 27.89 -2.57 -25.73
N CYS A 32 28.30 -1.54 -26.47
CA CYS A 32 29.23 -1.69 -27.59
C CYS A 32 30.15 -0.48 -27.67
N SER A 33 31.41 -0.79 -27.58
CA SER A 33 32.58 0.05 -27.83
C SER A 33 32.78 0.29 -29.32
N GLY A 34 33.37 1.44 -29.67
CA GLY A 34 34.23 1.54 -30.81
C GLY A 34 34.12 2.79 -31.65
N GLY A 35 35.03 3.73 -31.47
CA GLY A 35 36.01 4.13 -32.49
C GLY A 35 35.68 5.25 -33.45
N GLY A 36 36.25 6.42 -33.18
CA GLY A 36 37.18 7.10 -34.04
C GLY A 36 36.69 7.96 -35.20
N GLY A 37 37.10 9.24 -35.21
CA GLY A 37 37.51 9.92 -36.42
C GLY A 37 36.83 11.23 -36.74
N GLY A 38 37.45 12.29 -36.42
CA GLY A 38 37.72 13.65 -36.86
C GLY A 38 37.04 14.23 -38.13
N GLY A 39 36.89 15.55 -38.07
CA GLY A 39 36.72 16.39 -39.27
C GLY A 39 36.04 17.69 -38.95
N ASP A 40 36.84 18.75 -38.84
CA ASP A 40 36.43 20.14 -38.80
C ASP A 40 35.55 20.51 -40.01
N GLU A 41 34.59 21.40 -39.81
CA GLU A 41 34.55 22.65 -40.59
C GLU A 41 33.47 23.61 -40.08
N ASN A 42 33.89 24.81 -39.98
CA ASN A 42 33.29 26.08 -39.63
C ASN A 42 32.24 26.50 -40.67
N THR A 43 31.07 26.99 -40.27
CA THR A 43 30.39 28.07 -41.02
C THR A 43 29.50 28.89 -40.09
N GLU A 44 29.85 30.19 -39.99
CA GLU A 44 29.02 31.27 -39.50
C GLU A 44 27.72 31.41 -40.27
N SER A 45 26.60 31.70 -39.60
CA SER A 45 25.86 32.96 -39.87
C SER A 45 24.48 33.02 -39.23
N THR A 46 24.29 34.15 -38.64
CA THR A 46 23.14 35.06 -38.55
C THR A 46 22.11 34.81 -37.45
N GLU A 47 22.22 35.77 -36.53
CA GLU A 47 21.16 36.21 -35.62
C GLU A 47 19.82 36.47 -36.38
N SER A 48 18.77 35.90 -35.82
CA SER A 48 17.45 36.53 -35.88
C SER A 48 16.84 36.40 -34.49
N THR A 49 16.94 37.49 -33.74
CA THR A 49 16.13 37.82 -32.58
C THR A 49 14.67 37.86 -33.00
N GLU A 50 13.93 36.80 -32.72
CA GLU A 50 12.49 36.89 -32.53
C GLU A 50 12.22 36.99 -31.04
N SER A 51 11.78 38.18 -30.64
CA SER A 51 11.22 38.47 -29.35
C SER A 51 10.01 37.55 -29.11
N ALA A 52 10.16 36.58 -28.23
CA ALA A 52 9.04 35.89 -27.66
C ALA A 52 8.23 36.93 -26.87
N ASP A 53 7.01 37.09 -27.30
CA ASP A 53 5.94 37.84 -26.67
C ASP A 53 5.72 37.21 -25.27
N GLU A 54 6.17 37.89 -24.24
CA GLU A 54 5.74 37.62 -22.87
C GLU A 54 4.26 38.00 -22.80
N SER A 55 3.39 37.07 -23.13
CA SER A 55 2.01 37.11 -22.65
C SER A 55 2.09 36.83 -21.15
N ALA A 56 2.08 37.90 -20.35
CA ALA A 56 1.83 37.86 -18.92
C ALA A 56 0.52 37.08 -18.71
N SER A 57 0.59 35.79 -18.41
CA SER A 57 -0.51 35.02 -17.86
C SER A 57 -0.80 35.65 -16.49
N SER A 58 -2.05 35.99 -16.25
CA SER A 58 -2.61 36.26 -14.92
C SER A 58 -2.14 35.12 -14.01
N GLY A 59 -1.35 35.46 -12.96
CA GLY A 59 -0.65 34.48 -12.14
C GLY A 59 -1.60 33.54 -11.41
N GLY A 60 -1.87 32.40 -11.99
CA GLY A 60 -2.44 31.26 -11.36
C GLY A 60 -1.36 30.49 -10.60
N SER A 61 -1.69 29.92 -9.45
CA SER A 61 -0.74 29.10 -8.68
C SER A 61 -0.63 27.70 -9.30
N SER A 62 0.52 27.38 -9.86
CA SER A 62 0.79 26.07 -10.46
C SER A 62 2.10 25.50 -9.95
N ILE A 63 2.15 24.15 -9.87
CA ILE A 63 3.34 23.44 -9.43
C ILE A 63 3.74 22.34 -10.42
N THR A 64 5.00 21.93 -10.33
CA THR A 64 5.53 20.73 -11.00
C THR A 64 5.84 19.68 -9.94
N ALA A 65 5.19 18.51 -10.01
CA ALA A 65 5.41 17.38 -9.11
C ALA A 65 6.16 16.25 -9.83
N GLY A 66 7.09 15.61 -9.14
CA GLY A 66 7.77 14.41 -9.62
C GLY A 66 7.13 13.14 -9.07
N TRP A 67 6.87 12.15 -9.94
CA TRP A 67 6.27 10.86 -9.60
C TRP A 67 7.19 9.72 -10.00
N ASN A 68 7.52 8.81 -9.08
CA ASN A 68 8.52 7.75 -9.32
C ASN A 68 7.95 6.51 -9.99
N ILE A 69 7.28 6.69 -11.12
CA ILE A 69 6.80 5.63 -12.00
C ILE A 69 7.23 5.91 -13.45
N ASP A 70 7.35 4.86 -14.24
CA ASP A 70 7.71 4.95 -15.67
C ASP A 70 6.51 5.19 -16.57
N GLN A 71 5.35 4.68 -16.17
CA GLN A 71 4.07 4.87 -16.87
C GLN A 71 2.90 4.57 -15.95
N ILE A 72 1.72 5.08 -16.34
CA ILE A 72 0.44 4.73 -15.70
C ILE A 72 -0.26 3.73 -16.64
N GLU A 73 -0.53 2.55 -16.10
CA GLU A 73 -1.16 1.46 -16.83
C GLU A 73 -2.67 1.66 -16.93
N TYR A 74 -3.28 2.04 -15.78
CA TYR A 74 -4.72 2.23 -15.70
C TYR A 74 -5.07 3.57 -15.04
N PHE A 75 -5.98 4.32 -15.68
CA PHE A 75 -6.66 5.46 -15.06
C PHE A 75 -8.05 5.08 -14.53
N ASP A 76 -8.61 3.96 -14.95
CA ASP A 76 -9.87 3.45 -14.40
C ASP A 76 -9.62 2.85 -13.00
N PRO A 77 -10.11 3.49 -11.92
CA PRO A 77 -9.81 3.08 -10.55
C PRO A 77 -10.42 1.70 -10.20
N HIS A 78 -11.38 1.21 -10.97
CA HIS A 78 -11.94 -0.13 -10.78
C HIS A 78 -10.97 -1.26 -11.18
N TYR A 79 -9.83 -0.95 -11.82
CA TYR A 79 -8.80 -1.90 -12.20
C TYR A 79 -7.44 -1.63 -11.55
N VAL A 80 -7.27 -0.48 -10.88
CA VAL A 80 -5.98 -0.09 -10.30
C VAL A 80 -5.72 -0.77 -8.98
N ASP A 81 -4.54 -1.41 -8.86
CA ASP A 81 -4.05 -2.04 -7.61
C ASP A 81 -2.65 -1.57 -7.19
N LYS A 82 -1.98 -0.73 -8.00
CA LYS A 82 -0.63 -0.22 -7.73
C LYS A 82 -0.67 1.06 -6.91
N GLY A 83 0.11 1.11 -5.82
CA GLY A 83 0.08 2.21 -4.86
C GLY A 83 0.34 3.59 -5.47
N GLN A 84 1.38 3.75 -6.32
CA GLN A 84 1.72 5.04 -6.92
C GLN A 84 0.63 5.56 -7.87
N GLU A 85 -0.07 4.66 -8.59
CA GLU A 85 -1.19 5.03 -9.45
C GLU A 85 -2.38 5.50 -8.60
N ILE A 86 -2.67 4.82 -7.48
CA ILE A 86 -3.73 5.19 -6.54
C ILE A 86 -3.46 6.56 -5.93
N TYR A 87 -2.21 6.85 -5.55
CA TYR A 87 -1.84 8.14 -4.97
C TYR A 87 -2.08 9.29 -5.94
N LEU A 88 -1.76 9.10 -7.22
CA LEU A 88 -2.03 10.08 -8.26
C LEU A 88 -3.54 10.24 -8.50
N GLN A 89 -4.26 9.13 -8.63
CA GLN A 89 -5.70 9.12 -8.90
C GLN A 89 -6.53 9.75 -7.78
N SER A 90 -6.00 9.80 -6.55
CA SER A 90 -6.67 10.50 -5.44
C SER A 90 -6.89 11.99 -5.68
N ASN A 91 -6.21 12.59 -6.67
CA ASN A 91 -6.42 13.97 -7.10
C ASN A 91 -7.48 14.10 -8.21
N ILE A 92 -7.69 13.02 -8.98
CA ILE A 92 -8.60 12.99 -10.16
C ILE A 92 -10.00 12.50 -9.76
N TYR A 93 -10.08 11.64 -8.74
CA TYR A 93 -11.33 11.03 -8.30
C TYR A 93 -11.68 11.39 -6.87
N SER A 94 -12.97 11.44 -6.59
CA SER A 94 -13.51 11.43 -5.23
C SER A 94 -13.92 10.01 -4.83
N GLY A 95 -14.05 9.79 -3.54
CA GLY A 95 -14.63 8.57 -2.99
C GLY A 95 -15.91 8.85 -2.22
N LEU A 96 -16.61 7.80 -1.82
CA LEU A 96 -17.75 7.94 -0.92
C LEU A 96 -17.27 8.40 0.46
N VAL A 97 -16.22 7.74 0.97
CA VAL A 97 -15.51 8.11 2.20
C VAL A 97 -13.99 8.13 1.93
N LYS A 98 -13.22 8.73 2.82
CA LYS A 98 -11.76 8.84 2.73
C LYS A 98 -11.09 8.67 4.09
N ILE A 99 -9.76 8.64 4.10
CA ILE A 99 -8.97 8.69 5.32
C ILE A 99 -8.79 10.15 5.75
N GLY A 100 -9.14 10.45 6.99
CA GLY A 100 -8.93 11.74 7.62
C GLY A 100 -7.47 11.98 8.04
N SER A 101 -7.19 13.18 8.52
CA SER A 101 -5.84 13.55 8.98
C SER A 101 -5.39 12.80 10.24
N ASP A 102 -6.33 12.26 11.00
CA ASP A 102 -6.11 11.45 12.20
C ASP A 102 -6.01 9.94 11.91
N GLY A 103 -6.08 9.54 10.63
CA GLY A 103 -6.08 8.14 10.21
C GLY A 103 -7.45 7.45 10.29
N GLY A 104 -8.49 8.13 10.79
CA GLY A 104 -9.86 7.61 10.84
C GLY A 104 -10.57 7.69 9.48
N ILE A 105 -11.70 6.99 9.34
CA ILE A 105 -12.56 7.10 8.15
C ILE A 105 -13.48 8.29 8.32
N VAL A 106 -13.46 9.20 7.34
CA VAL A 106 -14.32 10.38 7.28
C VAL A 106 -15.04 10.49 5.94
N GLY A 107 -16.09 11.31 5.87
CA GLY A 107 -16.78 11.55 4.61
C GLY A 107 -15.88 12.20 3.56
N ASP A 108 -16.02 11.77 2.29
CA ASP A 108 -15.48 12.49 1.12
C ASP A 108 -16.64 13.10 0.35
N LEU A 109 -17.31 12.39 -0.54
CA LEU A 109 -18.58 12.80 -1.13
C LEU A 109 -19.72 12.67 -0.11
N ALA A 110 -19.73 11.63 0.73
CA ALA A 110 -20.65 11.56 1.86
C ALA A 110 -20.33 12.68 2.86
N SER A 111 -21.36 13.38 3.31
CA SER A 111 -21.26 14.33 4.42
C SER A 111 -21.39 13.63 5.78
N ASP A 112 -22.16 12.54 5.82
CA ASP A 112 -22.39 11.70 6.99
C ASP A 112 -22.90 10.32 6.55
N TRP A 113 -22.93 9.34 7.45
CA TRP A 113 -23.59 8.05 7.25
C TRP A 113 -24.09 7.45 8.56
N THR A 114 -25.12 6.62 8.44
CA THR A 114 -25.70 5.88 9.58
C THR A 114 -25.82 4.40 9.26
N LEU A 115 -25.84 3.59 10.31
CA LEU A 115 -26.14 2.15 10.25
C LEU A 115 -27.47 1.92 11.01
N PRO A 116 -28.63 1.94 10.32
CA PRO A 116 -29.91 1.64 10.96
C PRO A 116 -29.99 0.24 11.56
N ASP A 117 -29.21 -0.66 11.00
CA ASP A 117 -28.98 -2.04 11.50
C ASP A 117 -27.56 -2.48 11.07
N SER A 118 -27.11 -3.67 11.48
CA SER A 118 -25.74 -4.15 11.25
C SER A 118 -25.38 -4.45 9.79
N SER A 119 -26.33 -4.39 8.86
CA SER A 119 -26.14 -4.72 7.45
C SER A 119 -26.64 -3.65 6.48
N THR A 120 -27.08 -2.50 6.98
CA THR A 120 -27.58 -1.40 6.15
C THR A 120 -26.83 -0.11 6.42
N TYR A 121 -26.26 0.48 5.38
CA TYR A 121 -25.62 1.80 5.41
C TYR A 121 -26.50 2.82 4.68
N VAL A 122 -26.70 3.98 5.27
CA VAL A 122 -27.37 5.13 4.64
C VAL A 122 -26.44 6.30 4.67
N PHE A 123 -26.08 6.79 3.49
CA PHE A 123 -25.15 7.90 3.30
C PHE A 123 -25.92 9.15 2.89
N ASP A 124 -25.62 10.27 3.54
CA ASP A 124 -26.03 11.60 3.14
C ASP A 124 -24.90 12.21 2.29
N LEU A 125 -25.19 12.57 1.03
CA LEU A 125 -24.20 13.08 0.09
C LEU A 125 -24.16 14.61 0.10
N LYS A 126 -22.99 15.18 -0.18
CA LYS A 126 -22.81 16.62 -0.41
C LYS A 126 -23.49 17.03 -1.71
N GLU A 127 -24.09 18.21 -1.70
CA GLU A 127 -24.81 18.76 -2.85
C GLU A 127 -23.89 19.57 -3.79
N GLY A 128 -24.25 19.66 -5.06
CA GLY A 128 -23.69 20.60 -6.04
C GLY A 128 -22.38 20.17 -6.68
N GLY A 129 -21.87 18.97 -6.36
CA GLY A 129 -20.71 18.40 -7.05
C GLY A 129 -21.03 17.99 -8.48
N THR A 130 -20.03 18.07 -9.37
CA THR A 130 -20.12 17.54 -10.74
C THR A 130 -18.93 16.65 -11.06
N PHE A 131 -19.09 15.81 -12.07
CA PHE A 131 -17.96 15.19 -12.75
C PHE A 131 -17.23 16.21 -13.64
N HIS A 132 -16.01 15.89 -14.07
CA HIS A 132 -15.20 16.75 -14.93
C HIS A 132 -15.87 17.10 -16.27
N ASN A 133 -16.83 16.29 -16.75
CA ASN A 133 -17.62 16.56 -17.94
C ASN A 133 -18.86 17.44 -17.68
N GLY A 134 -19.08 17.87 -16.43
CA GLY A 134 -20.19 18.71 -16.00
C GLY A 134 -21.48 17.96 -15.65
N ASP A 135 -21.51 16.62 -15.77
CA ASP A 135 -22.66 15.82 -15.32
C ASP A 135 -22.79 15.83 -13.79
N PRO A 136 -24.02 15.75 -13.23
CA PRO A 136 -24.22 15.83 -11.80
C PRO A 136 -23.60 14.64 -11.06
N LEU A 137 -23.04 14.90 -9.89
CA LEU A 137 -22.50 13.91 -8.97
C LEU A 137 -23.52 13.71 -7.82
N ASP A 138 -24.55 12.91 -8.07
CA ASP A 138 -25.66 12.63 -7.17
C ASP A 138 -25.72 11.13 -6.77
N ALA A 139 -26.71 10.75 -5.96
CA ALA A 139 -26.86 9.39 -5.49
C ALA A 139 -27.07 8.36 -6.61
N GLU A 140 -27.73 8.72 -7.73
CA GLU A 140 -27.87 7.84 -8.89
C GLU A 140 -26.54 7.63 -9.61
N ALA A 141 -25.70 8.65 -9.70
CA ALA A 141 -24.37 8.55 -10.28
C ALA A 141 -23.44 7.66 -9.43
N VAL A 142 -23.49 7.81 -8.09
CA VAL A 142 -22.75 6.97 -7.16
C VAL A 142 -23.22 5.52 -7.27
N LYS A 143 -24.52 5.27 -7.27
CA LYS A 143 -25.09 3.92 -7.48
C LYS A 143 -24.61 3.31 -8.81
N ALA A 144 -24.65 4.07 -9.90
CA ALA A 144 -24.19 3.60 -11.20
C ALA A 144 -22.69 3.21 -11.20
N SER A 145 -21.85 3.94 -10.45
CA SER A 145 -20.45 3.60 -10.26
C SER A 145 -20.27 2.25 -9.55
N PHE A 146 -20.98 2.02 -8.44
CA PHE A 146 -20.94 0.74 -7.73
C PHE A 146 -21.51 -0.43 -8.57
N GLU A 147 -22.66 -0.23 -9.23
CA GLU A 147 -23.25 -1.24 -10.11
C GLU A 147 -22.31 -1.61 -11.26
N ARG A 148 -21.55 -0.62 -11.79
CA ARG A 148 -20.50 -0.90 -12.77
C ARG A 148 -19.41 -1.77 -12.17
N LEU A 149 -18.85 -1.42 -11.00
CA LEU A 149 -17.81 -2.24 -10.35
C LEU A 149 -18.30 -3.67 -10.13
N MET A 150 -19.54 -3.85 -9.65
CA MET A 150 -20.15 -5.16 -9.43
C MET A 150 -20.37 -5.97 -10.73
N SER A 151 -20.34 -5.34 -11.90
CA SER A 151 -20.45 -5.99 -13.21
C SER A 151 -19.12 -6.39 -13.85
N LEU A 152 -17.98 -6.05 -13.23
CA LEU A 152 -16.64 -6.28 -13.76
C LEU A 152 -16.02 -7.54 -13.15
N ASP A 153 -16.19 -8.70 -13.80
CA ASP A 153 -15.73 -10.01 -13.32
C ASP A 153 -14.20 -10.08 -13.11
N ASP A 154 -13.44 -9.22 -13.79
CA ASP A 154 -11.97 -9.16 -13.75
C ASP A 154 -11.42 -8.03 -12.85
N SER A 155 -12.28 -7.29 -12.17
CA SER A 155 -11.86 -6.26 -11.21
C SER A 155 -11.26 -6.88 -9.95
N PRO A 156 -10.07 -6.43 -9.52
CA PRO A 156 -9.47 -6.88 -8.26
C PRO A 156 -10.26 -6.44 -7.02
N HIS A 157 -11.24 -5.53 -7.19
CA HIS A 157 -12.04 -4.96 -6.09
C HIS A 157 -13.44 -5.55 -5.98
N LEU A 158 -13.87 -6.37 -6.93
CA LEU A 158 -15.20 -6.97 -6.96
C LEU A 158 -15.55 -7.71 -5.65
N SER A 159 -14.60 -8.46 -5.10
CA SER A 159 -14.81 -9.23 -3.87
C SER A 159 -15.16 -8.38 -2.65
N LYS A 160 -14.78 -7.10 -2.62
CA LYS A 160 -15.10 -6.16 -1.53
C LYS A 160 -16.59 -5.80 -1.49
N LEU A 161 -17.29 -5.94 -2.60
CA LEU A 161 -18.73 -5.69 -2.72
C LEU A 161 -19.56 -6.97 -2.78
N SER A 162 -18.98 -8.14 -2.54
CA SER A 162 -19.68 -9.44 -2.69
C SER A 162 -20.88 -9.61 -1.76
N ALA A 163 -20.90 -8.95 -0.61
CA ALA A 163 -22.03 -8.96 0.31
C ALA A 163 -23.12 -7.93 -0.04
N VAL A 164 -22.93 -7.06 -1.04
CA VAL A 164 -23.94 -6.06 -1.40
C VAL A 164 -25.14 -6.74 -2.05
N GLU A 165 -26.30 -6.64 -1.40
CA GLU A 165 -27.57 -7.16 -1.89
C GLU A 165 -28.29 -6.13 -2.78
N SER A 166 -28.29 -4.85 -2.37
CA SER A 166 -28.92 -3.78 -3.13
C SER A 166 -28.33 -2.41 -2.86
N ILE A 167 -28.37 -1.55 -3.88
CA ILE A 167 -28.00 -0.13 -3.79
C ILE A 167 -29.18 0.68 -4.30
N THR A 168 -29.64 1.66 -3.50
CA THR A 168 -30.79 2.48 -3.82
C THR A 168 -30.47 3.95 -3.61
N ALA A 169 -30.62 4.77 -4.65
CA ALA A 169 -30.72 6.22 -4.49
C ALA A 169 -32.16 6.53 -4.04
N GLU A 170 -32.32 6.92 -2.78
CA GLU A 170 -33.63 7.26 -2.22
C GLU A 170 -34.12 8.64 -2.73
N ASP A 171 -33.16 9.55 -2.94
CA ASP A 171 -33.32 10.85 -3.59
C ASP A 171 -31.96 11.30 -4.17
N GLU A 172 -31.79 12.57 -4.53
CA GLU A 172 -30.56 13.10 -5.14
C GLU A 172 -29.34 13.03 -4.21
N THR A 173 -29.56 13.04 -2.90
CA THR A 173 -28.50 13.14 -1.88
C THR A 173 -28.46 11.97 -0.90
N THR A 174 -29.38 11.02 -0.99
CA THR A 174 -29.45 9.89 -0.06
C THR A 174 -29.20 8.56 -0.77
N LEU A 175 -28.12 7.89 -0.41
CA LEU A 175 -27.74 6.57 -0.92
C LEU A 175 -27.87 5.52 0.17
N ARG A 176 -28.64 4.47 -0.10
CA ARG A 176 -28.74 3.27 0.76
C ARG A 176 -28.01 2.09 0.15
N ILE A 177 -27.16 1.43 0.93
CA ILE A 177 -26.51 0.16 0.58
C ILE A 177 -26.93 -0.88 1.61
N SER A 178 -27.59 -1.96 1.15
CA SER A 178 -27.97 -3.09 1.99
C SER A 178 -27.10 -4.30 1.68
N LEU A 179 -26.62 -4.96 2.73
CA LEU A 179 -25.77 -6.14 2.65
C LEU A 179 -26.59 -7.39 2.98
N SER A 180 -26.26 -8.52 2.40
CA SER A 180 -26.84 -9.84 2.68
C SER A 180 -26.49 -10.38 4.07
N GLU A 181 -25.39 -9.87 4.65
CA GLU A 181 -24.90 -10.21 5.99
C GLU A 181 -24.13 -9.03 6.57
N THR A 182 -23.81 -9.06 7.87
CA THR A 182 -22.91 -8.09 8.49
C THR A 182 -21.48 -8.28 7.97
N VAL A 183 -20.84 -7.19 7.53
CA VAL A 183 -19.43 -7.16 7.10
C VAL A 183 -18.72 -6.04 7.86
N GLY A 184 -17.99 -6.38 8.91
CA GLY A 184 -17.30 -5.42 9.78
C GLY A 184 -16.41 -4.43 9.01
N PRO A 185 -15.51 -4.90 8.14
CA PRO A 185 -14.62 -4.02 7.37
C PRO A 185 -15.30 -3.28 6.19
N PHE A 186 -16.63 -3.36 6.00
CA PHE A 186 -17.28 -2.84 4.79
C PHE A 186 -17.02 -1.36 4.52
N ILE A 187 -17.12 -0.51 5.55
CA ILE A 187 -16.90 0.94 5.39
C ILE A 187 -15.46 1.26 4.94
N SER A 188 -14.48 0.49 5.39
CA SER A 188 -13.09 0.67 4.97
C SER A 188 -12.87 0.31 3.50
N PHE A 189 -13.63 -0.66 2.97
CA PHE A 189 -13.60 -0.99 1.55
C PHE A 189 -14.08 0.15 0.67
N LEU A 190 -14.92 1.03 1.20
CA LEU A 190 -15.48 2.18 0.50
C LEU A 190 -14.59 3.43 0.55
N THR A 191 -13.41 3.37 1.17
CA THR A 191 -12.50 4.52 1.18
C THR A 191 -11.88 4.75 -0.19
N ARG A 192 -11.77 6.04 -0.56
CA ARG A 192 -10.91 6.45 -1.67
C ARG A 192 -9.45 6.15 -1.32
N GLY A 193 -8.72 5.59 -2.25
CA GLY A 193 -7.33 5.17 -2.01
C GLY A 193 -7.24 3.74 -1.50
N PRO A 194 -6.93 3.44 -0.24
CA PRO A 194 -6.69 2.07 0.22
C PRO A 194 -7.88 1.11 0.03
N GLY A 195 -9.11 1.55 0.32
CA GLY A 195 -10.32 0.73 0.15
C GLY A 195 -10.66 0.45 -1.31
N ARG A 196 -10.50 1.47 -2.16
CA ARG A 196 -10.64 1.44 -3.62
C ARG A 196 -12.04 1.19 -4.16
N ALA A 197 -12.85 0.33 -3.52
CA ALA A 197 -14.20 0.03 -3.99
C ALA A 197 -15.16 1.24 -3.93
N GLY A 198 -14.88 2.22 -3.08
CA GLY A 198 -15.67 3.44 -2.94
C GLY A 198 -15.23 4.61 -3.83
N THR A 199 -14.26 4.41 -4.73
CA THR A 199 -13.86 5.45 -5.69
C THR A 199 -14.94 5.61 -6.77
N ILE A 200 -15.40 6.84 -6.97
CA ILE A 200 -16.56 7.13 -7.84
C ILE A 200 -16.08 7.45 -9.26
N VAL A 201 -16.54 6.64 -10.22
CA VAL A 201 -16.30 6.82 -11.65
C VAL A 201 -17.56 7.31 -12.37
N HIS A 202 -17.38 8.04 -13.46
CA HIS A 202 -18.49 8.35 -14.36
C HIS A 202 -18.83 7.09 -15.18
N ALA A 203 -19.77 6.28 -14.66
CA ALA A 203 -20.09 4.97 -15.20
C ALA A 203 -20.50 4.98 -16.68
N PRO A 204 -21.27 5.96 -17.21
CA PRO A 204 -21.60 6.00 -18.64
C PRO A 204 -20.36 6.04 -19.53
N THR A 205 -19.43 6.98 -19.34
CA THR A 205 -18.22 7.09 -20.18
C THR A 205 -17.28 5.91 -20.01
N ALA A 206 -17.11 5.43 -18.76
CA ALA A 206 -16.26 4.28 -18.45
C ALA A 206 -16.78 2.97 -19.07
N THR A 207 -18.11 2.86 -19.31
CA THR A 207 -18.73 1.68 -19.92
C THR A 207 -18.80 1.78 -21.43
N GLU A 208 -19.18 2.95 -21.96
CA GLU A 208 -19.35 3.17 -23.39
C GLU A 208 -18.01 3.22 -24.16
N SER A 209 -16.97 3.75 -23.52
CA SER A 209 -15.66 3.97 -24.15
C SER A 209 -14.51 3.65 -23.20
N PRO A 210 -14.33 2.39 -22.73
CA PRO A 210 -13.37 2.04 -21.68
C PRO A 210 -11.91 2.35 -22.07
N GLU A 211 -11.52 2.19 -23.32
CA GLU A 211 -10.16 2.52 -23.79
C GLU A 211 -9.88 4.03 -23.74
N GLU A 212 -10.85 4.86 -24.12
CA GLU A 212 -10.74 6.31 -24.05
C GLU A 212 -10.79 6.78 -22.60
N TYR A 213 -11.69 6.20 -21.80
CA TYR A 213 -11.77 6.48 -20.37
C TYR A 213 -10.45 6.15 -19.67
N ASN A 214 -9.82 5.02 -20.00
CA ASN A 214 -8.50 4.68 -19.45
C ASN A 214 -7.38 5.60 -19.95
N ARG A 215 -7.60 6.36 -21.01
CA ARG A 215 -6.65 7.34 -21.54
C ARG A 215 -6.87 8.74 -20.98
N MET A 216 -8.13 9.17 -20.91
CA MET A 216 -8.57 10.48 -20.45
C MET A 216 -9.80 10.29 -19.56
N PRO A 217 -9.60 10.07 -18.26
CA PRO A 217 -10.68 9.74 -17.34
C PRO A 217 -11.61 10.92 -17.09
N VAL A 218 -12.88 10.62 -16.84
CA VAL A 218 -13.86 11.55 -16.31
C VAL A 218 -14.04 11.25 -14.82
N GLY A 219 -13.33 11.96 -13.99
CA GLY A 219 -13.39 11.85 -12.53
C GLY A 219 -14.31 12.88 -11.89
N SER A 220 -14.30 12.93 -10.57
CA SER A 220 -15.04 13.88 -9.73
C SER A 220 -14.15 14.53 -8.67
N GLY A 221 -12.82 14.36 -8.79
CA GLY A 221 -11.84 14.92 -7.87
C GLY A 221 -11.56 16.39 -8.09
N ALA A 222 -10.65 16.93 -7.31
CA ALA A 222 -10.30 18.35 -7.32
C ALA A 222 -9.58 18.78 -8.61
N PHE A 223 -8.98 17.83 -9.35
CA PHE A 223 -8.25 18.11 -10.57
C PHE A 223 -8.70 17.21 -11.72
N GLU A 224 -8.78 17.77 -12.92
CA GLU A 224 -9.07 17.09 -14.17
C GLU A 224 -7.77 16.82 -14.94
N LEU A 225 -7.61 15.61 -15.51
CA LEU A 225 -6.54 15.32 -16.45
C LEU A 225 -6.87 15.92 -17.81
N THR A 226 -6.11 16.95 -18.22
CA THR A 226 -6.35 17.69 -19.48
C THR A 226 -5.37 17.33 -20.59
N GLU A 227 -4.15 16.90 -20.24
CA GLU A 227 -3.11 16.48 -21.17
C GLU A 227 -2.24 15.39 -20.59
N ARG A 228 -1.75 14.49 -21.44
CA ARG A 228 -0.74 13.48 -21.05
C ARG A 228 0.18 13.15 -22.22
N GLU A 229 1.46 12.95 -21.88
CA GLU A 229 2.44 12.30 -22.77
C GLU A 229 2.93 11.03 -22.07
N SER A 230 2.71 9.88 -22.73
CA SER A 230 2.97 8.58 -22.11
C SER A 230 4.44 8.40 -21.75
N GLY A 231 4.72 8.09 -20.47
CA GLY A 231 6.07 7.93 -19.95
C GLY A 231 6.81 9.24 -19.69
N GLU A 232 6.17 10.40 -19.90
CA GLU A 232 6.81 11.70 -19.69
C GLU A 232 6.07 12.53 -18.63
N TYR A 233 4.81 12.89 -18.87
CA TYR A 233 4.07 13.74 -17.93
C TYR A 233 2.55 13.65 -18.05
N LEU A 234 1.90 14.22 -17.04
CA LEU A 234 0.47 14.52 -17.00
C LEU A 234 0.28 16.01 -16.67
N GLN A 235 -0.76 16.62 -17.24
CA GLN A 235 -1.25 17.95 -16.87
C GLN A 235 -2.60 17.81 -16.18
N LEU A 236 -2.68 18.30 -14.96
CA LEU A 236 -3.92 18.36 -14.18
C LEU A 236 -4.32 19.82 -14.02
N GLU A 237 -5.60 20.14 -14.23
CA GLU A 237 -6.18 21.46 -14.03
C GLU A 237 -7.27 21.42 -12.95
N ALA A 238 -7.43 22.51 -12.23
CA ALA A 238 -8.45 22.62 -11.19
C ALA A 238 -9.86 22.42 -11.74
N HIS A 239 -10.67 21.65 -11.03
CA HIS A 239 -12.07 21.40 -11.39
C HIS A 239 -12.99 22.38 -10.67
N ASP A 240 -13.59 23.31 -11.40
CA ASP A 240 -14.50 24.34 -10.87
C ASP A 240 -15.75 23.77 -10.19
N GLY A 241 -16.16 22.55 -10.57
CA GLY A 241 -17.31 21.84 -10.01
C GLY A 241 -16.99 20.94 -8.82
N TYR A 242 -15.77 21.03 -8.26
CA TYR A 242 -15.41 20.23 -7.09
C TYR A 242 -16.18 20.68 -5.84
N PHE A 243 -16.72 19.71 -5.10
CA PHE A 243 -17.59 19.94 -3.93
C PHE A 243 -16.81 20.17 -2.62
N GLY A 244 -15.48 19.99 -2.64
CA GLY A 244 -14.65 20.06 -1.44
C GLY A 244 -14.42 21.47 -0.94
N THR A 245 -14.37 21.61 0.39
CA THR A 245 -13.99 22.85 1.09
C THR A 245 -12.91 22.56 2.12
N ASP A 246 -12.19 23.61 2.52
CA ASP A 246 -11.32 23.54 3.70
C ASP A 246 -12.15 23.65 5.00
N ASP A 247 -11.48 23.62 6.16
CA ASP A 247 -12.10 23.72 7.49
C ASP A 247 -12.75 25.08 7.74
N GLU A 248 -12.41 26.12 6.97
CA GLU A 248 -12.96 27.46 7.03
C GLU A 248 -14.14 27.65 6.06
N GLY A 249 -14.42 26.65 5.21
CA GLY A 249 -15.48 26.66 4.20
C GLY A 249 -15.08 27.31 2.88
N ASN A 250 -13.79 27.57 2.64
CA ASN A 250 -13.31 28.06 1.35
C ASN A 250 -13.31 26.93 0.32
N ALA A 251 -13.65 27.27 -0.94
CA ALA A 251 -13.64 26.30 -2.03
C ALA A 251 -12.23 25.79 -2.34
N LEU A 252 -12.13 24.50 -2.65
CA LEU A 252 -10.90 23.81 -3.08
C LEU A 252 -11.02 23.44 -4.57
N PRO A 253 -9.89 23.19 -5.28
CA PRO A 253 -8.50 23.32 -4.82
C PRO A 253 -7.99 24.76 -4.85
N TYR A 254 -6.86 25.03 -4.16
CA TYR A 254 -6.19 26.34 -4.22
C TYR A 254 -5.24 26.50 -5.41
N LEU A 255 -4.66 25.39 -5.91
CA LEU A 255 -3.83 25.40 -7.10
C LEU A 255 -4.70 25.41 -8.36
N ASP A 256 -4.31 26.17 -9.37
CA ASP A 256 -4.97 26.17 -10.68
C ASP A 256 -4.56 24.97 -11.53
N SER A 257 -3.30 24.51 -11.38
CA SER A 257 -2.83 23.36 -12.14
C SER A 257 -1.62 22.66 -11.50
N ILE A 258 -1.43 21.39 -11.89
CA ILE A 258 -0.30 20.57 -11.49
C ILE A 258 0.26 19.88 -12.74
N ARG A 259 1.55 20.07 -13.01
CA ARG A 259 2.28 19.23 -13.94
C ARG A 259 2.94 18.09 -13.20
N VAL A 260 2.60 16.85 -13.51
CA VAL A 260 3.18 15.64 -12.91
C VAL A 260 4.19 15.04 -13.88
N ASN A 261 5.47 15.16 -13.60
CA ASN A 261 6.55 14.55 -14.37
C ASN A 261 6.78 13.10 -13.90
N LEU A 262 6.84 12.14 -14.81
CA LEU A 262 7.12 10.74 -14.52
C LEU A 262 8.63 10.53 -14.47
N ILE A 263 9.18 10.31 -13.28
CA ILE A 263 10.63 10.22 -13.02
C ILE A 263 10.89 8.91 -12.26
N PRO A 264 11.08 7.78 -12.95
CA PRO A 264 11.17 6.48 -12.29
C PRO A 264 12.41 6.30 -11.41
N GLU A 265 13.52 6.95 -11.75
CA GLU A 265 14.79 6.76 -11.05
C GLU A 265 14.91 7.69 -9.82
N PRO A 266 15.04 7.15 -8.59
CA PRO A 266 15.11 7.96 -7.36
C PRO A 266 16.24 8.98 -7.33
N SER A 267 17.40 8.67 -7.93
CA SER A 267 18.52 9.60 -8.02
C SER A 267 18.27 10.78 -8.95
N THR A 268 17.49 10.57 -10.01
CA THR A 268 17.03 11.62 -10.92
C THR A 268 16.00 12.50 -10.23
N MET A 269 15.05 11.89 -9.51
CA MET A 269 14.07 12.61 -8.68
C MET A 269 14.74 13.53 -7.67
N TRP A 270 15.74 13.01 -6.92
CA TRP A 270 16.53 13.81 -6.00
C TRP A 270 17.26 14.99 -6.68
N THR A 271 17.79 14.77 -7.88
CA THR A 271 18.47 15.83 -8.62
C THR A 271 17.51 16.90 -9.08
N ALA A 272 16.31 16.53 -9.55
CA ALA A 272 15.28 17.43 -10.02
C ALA A 272 14.75 18.35 -8.90
N ILE A 273 14.38 17.78 -7.74
CA ILE A 273 13.87 18.58 -6.61
C ILE A 273 14.97 19.50 -6.04
N ARG A 274 16.18 19.00 -5.89
CA ARG A 274 17.32 19.80 -5.41
C ARG A 274 17.69 20.92 -6.38
N GLY A 275 17.49 20.72 -7.68
CA GLY A 275 17.79 21.69 -8.74
C GLY A 275 16.68 22.71 -8.97
N GLY A 276 15.51 22.56 -8.33
CA GLY A 276 14.35 23.41 -8.56
C GLY A 276 13.67 23.17 -9.91
N GLU A 277 13.85 21.96 -10.50
CA GLU A 277 13.15 21.56 -11.73
C GLU A 277 11.72 21.05 -11.43
N ILE A 278 11.48 20.63 -10.20
CA ILE A 278 10.17 20.25 -9.65
C ILE A 278 9.99 20.89 -8.28
N ASP A 279 8.75 21.17 -7.91
CA ASP A 279 8.35 21.79 -6.64
C ASP A 279 8.01 20.77 -5.57
N TYR A 280 7.64 19.55 -5.98
CA TYR A 280 7.28 18.44 -5.12
C TYR A 280 7.84 17.11 -5.64
N SER A 281 8.32 16.28 -4.73
CA SER A 281 8.76 14.92 -4.99
C SER A 281 8.01 13.94 -4.11
N ILE A 282 7.34 12.95 -4.72
CA ILE A 282 6.60 11.91 -3.96
C ILE A 282 7.55 11.02 -3.14
N SER A 283 8.82 10.96 -3.51
CA SER A 283 9.84 10.24 -2.75
C SER A 283 11.24 10.74 -3.10
N ILE A 284 12.11 10.78 -2.11
CA ILE A 284 13.57 10.93 -2.30
C ILE A 284 14.27 9.74 -1.62
N PRO A 285 15.50 9.38 -2.03
CA PRO A 285 16.25 8.34 -1.31
C PRO A 285 16.45 8.72 0.15
N ALA A 286 16.20 7.80 1.09
CA ALA A 286 16.29 8.07 2.52
C ALA A 286 17.69 8.57 2.94
N GLU A 287 18.77 8.08 2.29
CA GLU A 287 20.14 8.55 2.51
C GLU A 287 20.37 10.03 2.13
N ASN A 288 19.48 10.61 1.32
CA ASN A 288 19.55 12.02 0.92
C ASN A 288 18.66 12.94 1.75
N ALA A 289 17.73 12.40 2.53
CA ALA A 289 16.74 13.17 3.26
C ALA A 289 17.37 14.13 4.28
N GLY A 290 18.36 13.68 5.06
CA GLY A 290 19.09 14.54 5.98
C GLY A 290 19.88 15.67 5.27
N GLN A 291 20.33 15.44 4.03
CA GLN A 291 20.91 16.51 3.22
C GLN A 291 19.83 17.51 2.79
N ALA A 292 18.68 17.05 2.35
CA ALA A 292 17.55 17.91 1.95
C ALA A 292 17.10 18.81 3.11
N GLU A 293 16.91 18.26 4.30
CA GLU A 293 16.56 19.02 5.52
C GLU A 293 17.57 20.12 5.84
N SER A 294 18.87 19.85 5.61
CA SER A 294 19.93 20.81 5.91
C SER A 294 20.02 21.97 4.90
N MET A 295 19.38 21.87 3.74
CA MET A 295 19.45 22.92 2.70
C MET A 295 18.60 24.15 3.07
N GLY A 296 17.50 23.97 3.84
CA GLY A 296 16.60 25.04 4.25
C GLY A 296 15.72 25.63 3.12
N GLU A 297 15.93 25.16 1.89
CA GLU A 297 15.12 25.49 0.70
C GLU A 297 14.07 24.41 0.41
N LEU A 298 14.19 23.26 1.10
CA LEU A 298 13.30 22.13 0.98
C LEU A 298 12.66 21.79 2.34
N ASN A 299 11.40 21.41 2.30
CA ASN A 299 10.71 20.73 3.40
C ASN A 299 10.76 19.24 3.14
N VAL A 300 11.09 18.44 4.15
CA VAL A 300 11.07 16.97 4.05
C VAL A 300 10.09 16.42 5.08
N VAL A 301 9.22 15.53 4.63
CA VAL A 301 8.22 14.86 5.48
C VAL A 301 8.32 13.36 5.25
N GLY A 302 8.55 12.60 6.32
CA GLY A 302 8.40 11.15 6.30
C GLY A 302 6.91 10.80 6.34
N THR A 303 6.41 10.07 5.35
CA THR A 303 5.01 9.64 5.30
C THR A 303 4.92 8.14 5.43
N ASN A 304 4.04 7.67 6.34
CA ASN A 304 3.77 6.26 6.51
C ASN A 304 2.75 5.79 5.45
N PRO A 305 3.14 4.88 4.52
CA PRO A 305 2.23 4.39 3.47
C PRO A 305 1.31 3.25 3.96
N GLY A 306 1.27 2.95 5.26
CA GLY A 306 0.62 1.76 5.80
C GLY A 306 1.47 0.49 5.62
N ALA A 307 2.74 0.63 5.27
CA ALA A 307 3.64 -0.50 5.09
C ALA A 307 4.25 -1.00 6.41
N TRP A 308 4.64 -2.25 6.41
CA TRP A 308 5.38 -2.86 7.50
C TRP A 308 6.47 -3.81 6.96
N PHE A 309 7.53 -3.97 7.75
CA PHE A 309 8.58 -4.95 7.52
C PHE A 309 8.71 -5.89 8.70
N CYS A 310 8.95 -7.16 8.43
CA CYS A 310 9.22 -8.16 9.45
C CYS A 310 10.24 -9.20 9.00
N VAL A 311 10.73 -9.98 9.95
CA VAL A 311 11.32 -11.29 9.71
C VAL A 311 10.23 -12.31 10.01
N ALA A 312 9.80 -13.08 9.03
CA ALA A 312 8.80 -14.12 9.17
C ALA A 312 9.48 -15.50 9.35
N PRO A 313 9.56 -16.05 10.58
CA PRO A 313 10.05 -17.38 10.80
C PRO A 313 9.00 -18.42 10.43
N LEU A 314 9.38 -19.55 9.84
CA LEU A 314 8.46 -20.66 9.64
C LEU A 314 7.91 -21.14 10.99
N ALA A 315 6.59 -21.06 11.14
CA ALA A 315 5.93 -21.40 12.39
C ALA A 315 5.51 -22.87 12.48
N SER A 316 5.37 -23.55 11.33
CA SER A 316 5.06 -24.99 11.27
C SER A 316 6.01 -25.71 10.34
N ASN A 317 6.22 -27.02 10.59
CA ASN A 317 7.03 -27.84 9.69
C ASN A 317 6.25 -28.12 8.40
N PRO A 318 6.76 -27.70 7.22
CA PRO A 318 6.08 -27.91 5.95
C PRO A 318 5.72 -29.36 5.65
N SER A 319 6.52 -30.34 6.13
CA SER A 319 6.22 -31.76 5.93
C SER A 319 4.99 -32.28 6.68
N GLU A 320 4.48 -31.50 7.66
CA GLU A 320 3.33 -31.85 8.49
C GLU A 320 2.06 -31.09 8.07
N VAL A 321 2.17 -30.17 7.09
CA VAL A 321 1.06 -29.33 6.63
C VAL A 321 0.36 -29.96 5.42
N ASP A 322 -0.97 -30.00 5.45
CA ASP A 322 -1.78 -30.43 4.31
C ASP A 322 -1.95 -29.29 3.30
N PHE A 323 -1.04 -29.22 2.32
CA PHE A 323 -1.06 -28.21 1.27
C PHE A 323 -2.21 -28.33 0.27
N ALA A 324 -3.03 -29.39 0.31
CA ALA A 324 -4.22 -29.47 -0.52
C ALA A 324 -5.25 -28.38 -0.16
N GLN A 325 -5.15 -27.82 1.04
CA GLN A 325 -6.00 -26.73 1.53
C GLN A 325 -5.52 -25.33 1.07
N PHE A 326 -4.31 -25.21 0.52
CA PHE A 326 -3.80 -23.92 0.04
C PHE A 326 -4.26 -23.65 -1.38
N SER A 327 -4.93 -22.50 -1.59
CA SER A 327 -5.42 -22.07 -2.92
C SER A 327 -4.31 -21.82 -3.93
N THR A 328 -3.12 -21.53 -3.46
CA THR A 328 -1.93 -21.35 -4.30
C THR A 328 -1.45 -22.63 -4.97
N GLY A 329 -2.12 -23.76 -4.83
CA GLY A 329 -2.12 -25.03 -5.60
C GLY A 329 -0.79 -25.54 -6.20
N SER A 330 0.34 -24.97 -5.80
CA SER A 330 1.63 -25.15 -6.46
C SER A 330 2.81 -24.87 -5.59
N ALA A 331 2.65 -24.76 -4.30
CA ALA A 331 3.82 -24.86 -3.46
C ALA A 331 4.49 -26.18 -3.84
N GLN A 332 5.59 -26.11 -4.56
CA GLN A 332 6.48 -27.25 -4.69
C GLN A 332 7.17 -27.37 -3.33
N VAL A 333 6.36 -27.77 -2.34
CA VAL A 333 6.86 -27.97 -0.99
C VAL A 333 7.96 -29.01 -1.08
N THR A 334 9.11 -28.65 -0.60
CA THR A 334 10.26 -29.55 -0.63
C THR A 334 10.22 -30.46 0.57
N ASP A 335 10.82 -31.64 0.42
CA ASP A 335 11.02 -32.58 1.54
C ASP A 335 12.18 -32.16 2.47
N LYS A 336 12.69 -30.92 2.35
CA LYS A 336 13.85 -30.42 3.10
C LYS A 336 13.71 -30.65 4.60
N TRP A 337 12.54 -30.40 5.16
CA TRP A 337 12.29 -30.48 6.60
C TRP A 337 11.75 -31.85 7.05
N ALA A 338 11.58 -32.82 6.14
CA ALA A 338 11.03 -34.12 6.50
C ALA A 338 11.95 -34.92 7.46
N ASP A 339 13.26 -34.75 7.32
CA ASP A 339 14.27 -35.43 8.13
C ASP A 339 15.21 -34.46 8.89
N GLN A 340 14.86 -33.15 8.91
CA GLN A 340 15.65 -32.11 9.58
C GLN A 340 14.79 -31.40 10.63
N ASP A 341 15.44 -31.03 11.73
CA ASP A 341 14.85 -30.18 12.73
C ASP A 341 14.66 -28.76 12.15
N LEU A 342 13.48 -28.19 12.35
CA LEU A 342 13.16 -26.80 12.03
C LEU A 342 13.01 -26.02 13.34
N PRO A 343 14.06 -25.35 13.83
CA PRO A 343 14.06 -24.75 15.17
C PRO A 343 12.94 -23.73 15.39
N THR A 344 12.51 -23.05 14.32
CA THR A 344 11.50 -21.99 14.38
C THR A 344 10.07 -22.48 14.64
N THR A 345 9.82 -23.81 14.60
CA THR A 345 8.53 -24.38 15.06
C THR A 345 8.34 -24.23 16.57
N ASP A 346 9.44 -24.15 17.34
CA ASP A 346 9.37 -23.82 18.78
C ASP A 346 9.11 -22.32 18.97
N VAL A 347 8.02 -21.98 19.63
CA VAL A 347 7.63 -20.58 19.90
C VAL A 347 8.73 -19.80 20.62
N ARG A 348 9.48 -20.44 21.54
CA ARG A 348 10.60 -19.82 22.27
C ARG A 348 11.72 -19.36 21.34
N VAL A 349 11.97 -20.11 20.26
CA VAL A 349 12.94 -19.71 19.22
C VAL A 349 12.43 -18.49 18.45
N ARG A 350 11.14 -18.47 18.10
CA ARG A 350 10.56 -17.32 17.42
C ARG A 350 10.56 -16.06 18.30
N GLN A 351 10.19 -16.21 19.58
CA GLN A 351 10.27 -15.12 20.57
C GLN A 351 11.71 -14.63 20.73
N ALA A 352 12.70 -15.54 20.81
CA ALA A 352 14.10 -15.15 20.88
C ALA A 352 14.57 -14.37 19.65
N ILE A 353 14.13 -14.75 18.45
CA ILE A 353 14.40 -14.00 17.22
C ILE A 353 13.79 -12.58 17.32
N ALA A 354 12.54 -12.45 17.75
CA ALA A 354 11.88 -11.15 17.88
C ALA A 354 12.56 -10.25 18.94
N MET A 355 12.98 -10.81 20.07
CA MET A 355 13.68 -10.10 21.15
C MET A 355 15.13 -9.76 20.83
N ALA A 356 15.75 -10.43 19.84
CA ALA A 356 17.12 -10.13 19.41
C ALA A 356 17.22 -8.92 18.48
N ILE A 357 16.10 -8.44 17.93
CA ILE A 357 16.09 -7.34 16.95
C ILE A 357 15.99 -6.00 17.70
N ASP A 358 17.09 -5.24 17.68
CA ASP A 358 17.15 -3.84 18.10
C ASP A 358 16.57 -2.97 16.97
N ARG A 359 15.31 -2.59 17.13
CA ARG A 359 14.52 -1.89 16.12
C ARG A 359 15.02 -0.48 15.89
N GLU A 360 15.42 0.23 16.95
CA GLU A 360 16.00 1.56 16.86
C GLU A 360 17.31 1.54 16.09
N ALA A 361 18.20 0.59 16.40
CA ALA A 361 19.43 0.42 15.66
C ALA A 361 19.18 0.01 14.19
N LEU A 362 18.13 -0.75 13.91
CA LEU A 362 17.73 -1.10 12.55
C LEU A 362 17.24 0.13 11.78
N VAL A 363 16.40 0.98 12.38
CA VAL A 363 15.94 2.27 11.82
C VAL A 363 17.12 3.13 11.44
N GLU A 364 18.06 3.35 12.33
CA GLU A 364 19.25 4.19 12.08
C GLU A 364 20.15 3.61 10.98
N ARG A 365 20.42 2.30 11.04
CA ARG A 365 21.44 1.66 10.20
C ARG A 365 20.93 1.27 8.81
N ALA A 366 19.64 0.92 8.69
CA ALA A 366 19.06 0.45 7.43
C ALA A 366 18.16 1.49 6.74
N PHE A 367 17.51 2.36 7.52
CA PHE A 367 16.54 3.34 7.00
C PHE A 367 16.98 4.80 7.15
N PHE A 368 18.19 5.07 7.70
CA PHE A 368 18.71 6.43 7.90
C PHE A 368 17.79 7.33 8.74
N GLY A 369 17.06 6.74 9.70
CA GLY A 369 16.06 7.42 10.51
C GLY A 369 14.66 7.51 9.87
N TYR A 370 14.47 7.05 8.63
CA TYR A 370 13.17 7.09 7.93
C TYR A 370 12.41 5.76 8.06
N ALA A 371 12.13 5.40 9.27
CA ALA A 371 11.20 4.35 9.69
C ALA A 371 10.85 4.55 11.16
N GLU A 372 9.78 3.91 11.62
CA GLU A 372 9.42 3.81 13.04
C GLU A 372 9.68 2.37 13.52
N PRO A 373 10.17 2.18 14.75
CA PRO A 373 10.30 0.85 15.35
C PRO A 373 8.92 0.17 15.45
N ALA A 374 8.81 -1.10 15.02
CA ALA A 374 7.56 -1.84 15.06
C ALA A 374 7.57 -2.84 16.22
N HIS A 375 6.89 -2.52 17.33
CA HIS A 375 6.71 -3.38 18.50
C HIS A 375 5.41 -4.18 18.44
N SER A 376 4.50 -3.82 17.53
CA SER A 376 3.16 -4.36 17.34
C SER A 376 2.93 -4.79 15.89
N LEU A 377 1.80 -5.45 15.65
CA LEU A 377 1.34 -5.80 14.30
C LEU A 377 0.74 -4.60 13.58
N PHE A 378 0.05 -3.73 14.32
CA PHE A 378 -0.68 -2.62 13.74
C PHE A 378 0.23 -1.43 13.48
N ASN A 379 0.09 -0.86 12.29
CA ASN A 379 0.83 0.30 11.82
C ASN A 379 0.20 1.60 12.36
N PRO A 380 0.97 2.65 12.69
CA PRO A 380 0.43 3.95 13.12
C PRO A 380 -0.61 4.57 12.19
N ALA A 381 -0.61 4.20 10.90
CA ALA A 381 -1.66 4.62 9.96
C ALA A 381 -3.04 4.03 10.27
N ILE A 382 -3.12 2.98 11.10
CA ILE A 382 -4.37 2.37 11.57
C ILE A 382 -4.68 2.91 12.97
N SER A 383 -4.98 4.20 13.06
CA SER A 383 -5.05 4.95 14.33
C SER A 383 -6.06 4.39 15.35
N TRP A 384 -7.06 3.64 14.90
CA TRP A 384 -8.09 3.05 15.77
C TRP A 384 -7.64 1.75 16.47
N LEU A 385 -6.49 1.17 16.07
CA LEU A 385 -5.92 -0.05 16.65
C LEU A 385 -4.51 0.15 17.19
N TYR A 386 -3.77 1.12 16.64
CA TYR A 386 -2.36 1.27 16.95
C TYR A 386 -2.13 1.69 18.40
N GLU A 387 -1.23 0.96 19.07
CA GLU A 387 -0.67 1.31 20.37
C GLU A 387 0.85 1.49 20.22
N GLU A 388 1.38 2.61 20.71
CA GLU A 388 2.81 2.92 20.64
C GLU A 388 3.64 1.94 21.51
N GLU A 389 3.12 1.59 22.68
CA GLU A 389 3.76 0.67 23.62
C GLU A 389 2.80 -0.49 23.97
N PRO A 390 2.55 -1.44 23.05
CA PRO A 390 1.64 -2.56 23.29
C PRO A 390 2.17 -3.49 24.40
N ASP A 391 1.26 -4.11 25.16
CA ASP A 391 1.58 -5.13 26.16
C ASP A 391 0.68 -6.37 25.97
N PRO A 392 1.19 -7.51 25.46
CA PRO A 392 2.60 -7.76 25.11
C PRO A 392 3.08 -6.97 23.90
N GLY A 393 4.39 -6.68 23.85
CA GLY A 393 5.06 -6.06 22.71
C GLY A 393 6.36 -6.80 22.39
N GLN A 394 6.86 -6.62 21.17
CA GLN A 394 8.13 -7.23 20.76
C GLN A 394 9.30 -6.28 21.07
N TYR A 395 9.80 -6.28 22.29
CA TYR A 395 10.88 -5.41 22.74
C TYR A 395 12.25 -6.08 22.69
N TYR A 396 13.29 -5.28 22.50
CA TYR A 396 14.66 -5.74 22.45
C TYR A 396 15.17 -6.19 23.82
N ASP A 397 15.47 -7.49 23.95
CA ASP A 397 16.10 -8.09 25.14
C ASP A 397 16.94 -9.32 24.71
N PRO A 398 18.20 -9.12 24.31
CA PRO A 398 19.07 -10.21 23.85
C PRO A 398 19.46 -11.18 24.97
N GLU A 399 19.40 -10.78 26.26
CA GLU A 399 19.68 -11.69 27.39
C GLU A 399 18.51 -12.65 27.60
N ALA A 400 17.27 -12.14 27.55
CA ALA A 400 16.07 -12.98 27.58
C ALA A 400 16.01 -13.89 26.35
N ALA A 401 16.36 -13.39 25.15
CA ALA A 401 16.43 -14.18 23.94
C ALA A 401 17.39 -15.38 24.08
N GLN A 402 18.60 -15.17 24.63
CA GLN A 402 19.53 -16.26 24.89
C GLN A 402 18.98 -17.28 25.90
N SER A 403 18.28 -16.82 26.94
CA SER A 403 17.67 -17.68 27.94
C SER A 403 16.59 -18.56 27.33
N LEU A 404 15.75 -18.03 26.45
CA LEU A 404 14.72 -18.78 25.71
C LEU A 404 15.35 -19.86 24.83
N LEU A 405 16.46 -19.56 24.14
CA LEU A 405 17.19 -20.55 23.33
C LEU A 405 17.79 -21.66 24.20
N ASP A 406 18.33 -21.34 25.39
CA ASP A 406 18.82 -22.33 26.35
C ASP A 406 17.69 -23.24 26.85
N GLU A 407 16.52 -22.67 27.20
CA GLU A 407 15.32 -23.40 27.60
C GLU A 407 14.75 -24.28 26.48
N ALA A 408 14.89 -23.84 25.22
CA ALA A 408 14.52 -24.62 24.05
C ALA A 408 15.55 -25.73 23.70
N GLY A 409 16.71 -25.75 24.40
CA GLY A 409 17.74 -26.79 24.24
C GLY A 409 18.84 -26.43 23.24
N TYR A 410 18.85 -25.23 22.68
CA TYR A 410 19.86 -24.77 21.71
C TYR A 410 21.03 -24.09 22.43
N THR A 411 22.01 -24.88 22.88
CA THR A 411 23.16 -24.43 23.68
C THR A 411 24.51 -24.56 22.97
N GLY A 412 24.50 -24.85 21.64
CA GLY A 412 25.71 -25.00 20.81
C GLY A 412 26.42 -23.68 20.51
N ASP A 413 27.49 -23.76 19.71
CA ASP A 413 28.20 -22.58 19.17
C ASP A 413 28.63 -22.89 17.71
N PRO A 414 27.93 -22.40 16.69
CA PRO A 414 26.67 -21.64 16.81
C PRO A 414 25.53 -22.49 17.44
N ARG A 415 24.53 -21.84 18.01
CA ARG A 415 23.35 -22.51 18.57
C ARG A 415 22.54 -23.20 17.48
N MET A 416 22.40 -22.51 16.35
CA MET A 416 21.78 -22.99 15.11
C MET A 416 22.22 -22.15 13.93
N THR A 417 22.03 -22.69 12.71
CA THR A 417 22.21 -21.96 11.44
C THR A 417 20.87 -21.91 10.72
N LEU A 418 20.42 -20.70 10.35
CA LEU A 418 19.16 -20.44 9.64
C LEU A 418 19.43 -19.72 8.33
N THR A 419 18.60 -19.94 7.31
CA THR A 419 18.67 -19.21 6.04
C THR A 419 17.60 -18.11 6.03
N LEU A 420 17.99 -16.88 5.71
CA LEU A 420 17.12 -15.72 5.56
C LEU A 420 16.96 -15.39 4.08
N LEU A 421 15.75 -15.56 3.56
CA LEU A 421 15.36 -15.20 2.20
C LEU A 421 15.00 -13.72 2.11
N GLY A 422 15.41 -13.05 1.02
CA GLY A 422 15.01 -11.67 0.71
C GLY A 422 15.23 -11.33 -0.76
N VAL A 423 14.91 -10.10 -1.16
CA VAL A 423 15.05 -9.58 -2.53
C VAL A 423 16.21 -8.57 -2.61
N PRO A 424 16.71 -8.24 -3.83
CA PRO A 424 17.61 -7.11 -4.01
C PRO A 424 16.98 -5.82 -3.47
N GLY A 425 17.75 -5.09 -2.67
CA GLY A 425 17.27 -3.92 -1.91
C GLY A 425 17.08 -4.22 -0.42
N ASP A 426 16.94 -5.50 -0.04
CA ASP A 426 16.87 -5.91 1.37
C ASP A 426 18.24 -6.10 2.01
N GLU A 427 19.32 -6.15 1.24
CA GLU A 427 20.64 -6.61 1.70
C GLU A 427 21.12 -5.85 2.94
N ARG A 428 20.83 -4.53 3.03
CA ARG A 428 21.19 -3.72 4.19
C ARG A 428 20.42 -4.16 5.43
N ARG A 429 19.10 -4.33 5.32
CA ARG A 429 18.23 -4.81 6.41
C ARG A 429 18.65 -6.22 6.85
N MET A 430 18.82 -7.11 5.88
CA MET A 430 19.25 -8.51 6.11
C MET A 430 20.59 -8.58 6.83
N THR A 431 21.56 -7.74 6.45
CA THR A 431 22.89 -7.71 7.10
C THR A 431 22.76 -7.23 8.55
N VAL A 432 21.97 -6.21 8.84
CA VAL A 432 21.76 -5.73 10.19
C VAL A 432 21.08 -6.78 11.06
N VAL A 433 20.03 -7.44 10.54
CA VAL A 433 19.34 -8.55 11.23
C VAL A 433 20.29 -9.74 11.46
N GLN A 434 21.10 -10.11 10.48
CA GLN A 434 22.11 -11.17 10.60
C GLN A 434 23.08 -10.89 11.75
N GLU A 435 23.60 -9.66 11.84
CA GLU A 435 24.49 -9.25 12.92
C GLU A 435 23.82 -9.33 14.31
N MET A 436 22.55 -8.91 14.40
CA MET A 436 21.78 -8.96 15.65
C MET A 436 21.52 -10.39 16.10
N LEU A 437 21.09 -11.26 15.21
CA LEU A 437 20.86 -12.68 15.50
C LEU A 437 22.16 -13.42 15.88
N SER A 438 23.29 -13.01 15.31
CA SER A 438 24.59 -13.59 15.67
C SER A 438 24.99 -13.33 17.13
N GLN A 439 24.52 -12.22 17.74
CA GLN A 439 24.80 -11.89 19.14
C GLN A 439 24.15 -12.86 20.14
N ILE A 440 23.06 -13.50 19.72
CA ILE A 440 22.39 -14.53 20.51
C ILE A 440 22.78 -15.95 20.08
N GLY A 441 23.80 -16.09 19.20
CA GLY A 441 24.36 -17.37 18.75
C GLY A 441 23.61 -18.03 17.57
N ILE A 442 22.71 -17.32 16.89
CA ILE A 442 22.07 -17.77 15.66
C ILE A 442 22.93 -17.31 14.46
N GLU A 443 23.52 -18.26 13.72
CA GLU A 443 24.18 -17.99 12.46
C GLU A 443 23.13 -17.86 11.33
N VAL A 444 23.20 -16.80 10.53
CA VAL A 444 22.24 -16.57 9.44
C VAL A 444 22.95 -16.56 8.10
N GLU A 445 22.49 -17.42 7.19
CA GLU A 445 22.91 -17.42 5.78
C GLU A 445 21.94 -16.57 4.96
N LEU A 446 22.45 -15.57 4.23
CA LEU A 446 21.61 -14.69 3.41
C LEU A 446 21.36 -15.31 2.05
N ASN A 447 20.09 -15.43 1.65
CA ASN A 447 19.61 -15.93 0.36
C ASN A 447 18.87 -14.82 -0.38
N VAL A 448 19.59 -14.01 -1.19
CA VAL A 448 19.01 -12.90 -1.96
C VAL A 448 18.60 -13.39 -3.35
N GLN A 449 17.33 -13.31 -3.69
CA GLN A 449 16.76 -13.78 -4.94
C GLN A 449 16.07 -12.66 -5.72
N GLN A 450 16.13 -12.68 -7.06
CA GLN A 450 15.33 -11.80 -7.89
C GLN A 450 13.83 -12.05 -7.68
N SER A 451 12.98 -11.04 -7.89
CA SER A 451 11.58 -11.06 -7.49
C SER A 451 10.81 -12.32 -7.88
N SER A 452 10.94 -12.80 -9.12
CA SER A 452 10.24 -14.03 -9.55
C SER A 452 10.72 -15.28 -8.79
N ALA A 453 12.04 -15.42 -8.61
CA ALA A 453 12.63 -16.53 -7.86
C ALA A 453 12.36 -16.42 -6.35
N TYR A 454 12.24 -15.20 -5.82
CA TYR A 454 11.86 -14.97 -4.43
C TYR A 454 10.48 -15.57 -4.12
N TRP A 455 9.46 -15.28 -4.95
CA TRP A 455 8.12 -15.82 -4.74
C TRP A 455 8.06 -17.34 -4.85
N ASP A 456 8.80 -17.94 -5.80
CA ASP A 456 8.92 -19.39 -5.92
C ASP A 456 9.58 -20.00 -4.66
N ASN A 457 10.65 -19.36 -4.15
CA ASN A 457 11.34 -19.79 -2.93
C ASN A 457 10.52 -19.56 -1.65
N LEU A 458 9.76 -18.47 -1.58
CA LEU A 458 8.87 -18.17 -0.46
C LEU A 458 7.88 -19.32 -0.25
N TYR A 459 7.17 -19.70 -1.31
CA TYR A 459 6.15 -20.74 -1.25
C TYR A 459 6.70 -22.17 -1.36
N SER A 460 8.01 -22.34 -1.53
CA SER A 460 8.67 -23.64 -1.34
C SER A 460 8.89 -23.98 0.13
N TYR A 461 8.86 -22.96 1.01
CA TYR A 461 9.14 -23.05 2.45
C TYR A 461 10.49 -23.70 2.78
N GLU A 462 11.49 -23.54 1.91
CA GLU A 462 12.85 -24.05 2.16
C GLU A 462 13.66 -23.20 3.13
N ASN A 463 13.31 -21.93 3.28
CA ASN A 463 14.03 -20.98 4.11
C ASN A 463 13.34 -20.86 5.46
N ALA A 464 14.12 -21.00 6.55
CA ALA A 464 13.57 -20.93 7.90
C ALA A 464 13.10 -19.51 8.27
N LEU A 465 13.71 -18.49 7.65
CA LEU A 465 13.39 -17.06 7.83
C LEU A 465 13.18 -16.39 6.49
N VAL A 466 12.27 -15.44 6.46
CA VAL A 466 12.00 -14.61 5.28
C VAL A 466 11.99 -13.14 5.70
N MET A 467 12.71 -12.27 4.95
CA MET A 467 12.42 -10.83 4.98
C MET A 467 11.09 -10.63 4.27
N TYR A 468 10.08 -10.25 5.02
CA TYR A 468 8.73 -10.15 4.51
C TYR A 468 8.20 -8.74 4.76
N ASP A 469 7.43 -8.25 3.81
CA ASP A 469 6.86 -6.91 3.86
C ASP A 469 5.45 -6.92 3.27
N GLY A 470 4.71 -5.89 3.58
CA GLY A 470 3.37 -5.70 3.05
C GLY A 470 2.85 -4.32 3.34
N TYR A 471 1.66 -4.10 2.82
CA TYR A 471 0.86 -2.92 3.11
C TYR A 471 -0.40 -3.38 3.82
N VAL A 472 -0.85 -2.60 4.79
CA VAL A 472 -2.17 -2.76 5.39
C VAL A 472 -3.12 -1.74 4.79
N ASP A 473 -4.32 -2.19 4.46
CA ASP A 473 -5.45 -1.27 4.29
C ASP A 473 -5.72 -0.61 5.65
N ILE A 474 -6.45 0.48 5.69
CA ILE A 474 -6.86 1.16 6.94
C ILE A 474 -7.59 0.21 7.91
N ASP A 475 -8.12 -0.87 7.41
CA ASP A 475 -8.65 -2.00 8.16
C ASP A 475 -7.74 -3.21 7.91
N PRO A 476 -7.06 -3.74 8.93
CA PRO A 476 -6.08 -4.80 8.74
C PRO A 476 -6.71 -6.18 8.50
N TRP A 477 -8.03 -6.33 8.67
CA TRP A 477 -8.71 -7.62 8.57
C TRP A 477 -8.35 -8.39 7.29
N MET A 478 -8.41 -7.73 6.12
CA MET A 478 -8.11 -8.37 4.83
C MET A 478 -6.68 -8.88 4.75
N THR A 479 -5.73 -8.11 5.25
CA THR A 479 -4.31 -8.48 5.31
C THR A 479 -4.10 -9.66 6.23
N MET A 480 -4.65 -9.61 7.44
CA MET A 480 -4.55 -10.71 8.42
C MET A 480 -5.25 -11.98 7.91
N TRP A 481 -6.40 -11.84 7.26
CA TRP A 481 -7.12 -12.96 6.64
C TRP A 481 -6.30 -13.68 5.57
N LYS A 482 -5.61 -12.92 4.70
CA LYS A 482 -4.83 -13.49 3.59
C LYS A 482 -3.46 -14.01 4.02
N GLN A 483 -2.85 -13.40 5.03
CA GLN A 483 -1.44 -13.64 5.36
C GLN A 483 -1.24 -14.42 6.65
N LEU A 484 -2.19 -14.42 7.58
CA LEU A 484 -2.03 -15.02 8.91
C LEU A 484 -3.08 -16.10 9.22
N LYS A 485 -4.31 -15.99 8.69
CA LYS A 485 -5.34 -17.00 8.95
C LYS A 485 -4.93 -18.36 8.39
N THR A 486 -5.22 -19.41 9.15
CA THR A 486 -5.01 -20.80 8.70
C THR A 486 -5.72 -21.03 7.36
N PRO A 487 -5.03 -21.57 6.33
CA PRO A 487 -5.63 -21.84 5.02
C PRO A 487 -6.81 -22.80 5.08
N THR A 488 -7.81 -22.57 4.21
CA THR A 488 -8.99 -23.40 4.09
C THR A 488 -9.16 -23.93 2.66
N GLU A 489 -9.86 -25.05 2.47
CA GLU A 489 -10.06 -25.70 1.16
C GLU A 489 -10.63 -24.77 0.07
N ASN A 490 -11.33 -23.70 0.45
CA ASN A 490 -11.99 -22.76 -0.47
C ASN A 490 -11.26 -21.42 -0.65
N GLY A 491 -10.08 -21.30 -0.19
CA GLY A 491 -8.93 -20.65 -0.76
C GLY A 491 -8.70 -19.16 -0.64
N SER A 492 -9.42 -18.31 0.09
CA SER A 492 -8.98 -16.91 0.29
C SER A 492 -8.21 -16.71 1.60
N ALA A 493 -8.56 -17.47 2.63
CA ALA A 493 -7.84 -17.48 3.90
C ALA A 493 -6.44 -18.04 3.73
N GLY A 494 -5.44 -17.36 4.29
CA GLY A 494 -4.04 -17.78 4.25
C GLY A 494 -3.43 -17.85 2.83
N ALA A 495 -4.06 -17.25 1.82
CA ALA A 495 -3.63 -17.36 0.43
C ALA A 495 -2.21 -16.82 0.18
N TRP A 496 -1.74 -15.89 1.01
CA TRP A 496 -0.41 -15.27 0.92
C TRP A 496 0.45 -15.55 2.15
N GLN A 497 0.21 -16.66 2.83
CA GLN A 497 0.90 -16.98 4.06
C GLN A 497 2.37 -17.35 3.80
N ALA A 498 3.28 -16.55 4.39
CA ALA A 498 4.71 -16.68 4.19
C ALA A 498 5.36 -17.72 5.13
N ASN A 499 4.73 -18.07 6.25
CA ASN A 499 5.40 -18.76 7.35
C ASN A 499 4.63 -19.93 7.99
N LEU A 500 3.50 -20.33 7.42
CA LEU A 500 2.68 -21.46 7.90
C LEU A 500 2.20 -21.29 9.35
N TYR A 501 1.89 -20.06 9.76
CA TYR A 501 1.27 -19.79 11.05
C TYR A 501 -0.14 -20.37 11.10
N SER A 502 -0.53 -20.93 12.22
CA SER A 502 -1.87 -21.48 12.44
C SER A 502 -2.21 -21.41 13.92
N ASN A 503 -3.26 -20.67 14.24
CA ASN A 503 -3.80 -20.55 15.59
C ASN A 503 -5.33 -20.48 15.47
N PRO A 504 -6.08 -21.52 15.96
CA PRO A 504 -7.54 -21.55 15.85
C PRO A 504 -8.26 -20.41 16.59
N ASP A 505 -7.70 -19.91 17.68
CA ASP A 505 -8.29 -18.81 18.44
C ASP A 505 -8.12 -17.48 17.70
N PHE A 506 -6.96 -17.27 17.08
CA PHE A 506 -6.70 -16.16 16.15
C PHE A 506 -7.65 -16.21 14.93
N ASP A 507 -7.81 -17.39 14.33
CA ASP A 507 -8.73 -17.59 13.21
C ASP A 507 -10.17 -17.23 13.59
N SER A 508 -10.59 -17.62 14.80
CA SER A 508 -11.93 -17.32 15.33
C SER A 508 -12.12 -15.83 15.59
N ALA A 509 -11.09 -15.13 16.07
CA ALA A 509 -11.15 -13.68 16.26
C ALA A 509 -11.34 -12.94 14.91
N LEU A 510 -10.64 -13.35 13.85
CA LEU A 510 -10.85 -12.75 12.52
C LEU A 510 -12.26 -13.02 11.96
N GLU A 511 -12.83 -14.20 12.21
CA GLU A 511 -14.21 -14.51 11.80
C GLU A 511 -15.23 -13.69 12.60
N GLN A 512 -14.98 -13.46 13.88
CA GLN A 512 -15.83 -12.63 14.73
C GLN A 512 -15.75 -11.16 14.34
N ASP A 513 -14.55 -10.62 14.08
CA ASP A 513 -14.36 -9.25 13.60
C ASP A 513 -15.14 -9.00 12.31
N TYR A 514 -15.05 -9.92 11.34
CA TYR A 514 -15.79 -9.81 10.09
C TYR A 514 -17.31 -9.72 10.30
N ALA A 515 -17.85 -10.43 11.28
CA ALA A 515 -19.28 -10.48 11.59
C ALA A 515 -19.76 -9.35 12.53
N THR A 516 -18.86 -8.43 12.92
CA THR A 516 -19.14 -7.35 13.88
C THR A 516 -19.11 -6.00 13.16
N SER A 517 -20.17 -5.20 13.26
CA SER A 517 -20.26 -3.86 12.64
C SER A 517 -19.90 -2.72 13.57
N ASP A 518 -19.89 -2.93 14.89
CA ASP A 518 -19.52 -1.94 15.88
C ASP A 518 -17.99 -1.78 15.94
N PHE A 519 -17.51 -0.55 15.76
CA PHE A 519 -16.09 -0.25 15.64
C PHE A 519 -15.32 -0.49 16.95
N ASP A 520 -15.91 -0.17 18.09
CA ASP A 520 -15.27 -0.35 19.41
C ASP A 520 -15.16 -1.85 19.73
N GLU A 521 -16.22 -2.64 19.45
CA GLU A 521 -16.19 -4.09 19.63
C GLU A 521 -15.17 -4.75 18.69
N ARG A 522 -15.07 -4.28 17.43
CA ARG A 522 -14.06 -4.73 16.48
C ARG A 522 -12.63 -4.44 16.98
N ALA A 523 -12.40 -3.25 17.54
CA ALA A 523 -11.11 -2.89 18.10
C ALA A 523 -10.68 -3.85 19.21
N GLU A 524 -11.59 -4.18 20.13
CA GLU A 524 -11.32 -5.15 21.21
C GLU A 524 -10.98 -6.55 20.66
N ILE A 525 -11.70 -7.01 19.62
CA ILE A 525 -11.45 -8.31 18.98
C ILE A 525 -10.08 -8.33 18.28
N MET A 526 -9.76 -7.27 17.55
CA MET A 526 -8.51 -7.17 16.79
C MET A 526 -7.29 -7.03 17.71
N GLN A 527 -7.41 -6.32 18.84
CA GLN A 527 -6.38 -6.26 19.88
C GLN A 527 -6.13 -7.63 20.51
N GLN A 528 -7.18 -8.43 20.77
CA GLN A 528 -7.00 -9.82 21.23
C GLN A 528 -6.28 -10.68 20.16
N ALA A 529 -6.59 -10.49 18.88
CA ALA A 529 -5.87 -11.18 17.81
C ALA A 529 -4.39 -10.76 17.76
N GLU A 530 -4.08 -9.49 18.00
CA GLU A 530 -2.72 -8.99 18.09
C GLU A 530 -1.95 -9.60 19.28
N GLU A 531 -2.56 -9.68 20.46
CA GLU A 531 -1.96 -10.35 21.62
C GLU A 531 -1.52 -11.78 21.28
N MET A 532 -2.41 -12.57 20.66
CA MET A 532 -2.09 -13.94 20.23
C MET A 532 -0.94 -13.97 19.22
N PHE A 533 -0.95 -13.06 18.25
CA PHE A 533 0.10 -12.94 17.24
C PHE A 533 1.47 -12.62 17.86
N LEU A 534 1.52 -11.72 18.84
CA LEU A 534 2.73 -11.30 19.52
C LEU A 534 3.26 -12.37 20.47
N GLU A 535 2.38 -13.05 21.22
CA GLU A 535 2.72 -14.18 22.09
C GLU A 535 3.28 -15.35 21.30
N ASP A 536 2.69 -15.67 20.17
CA ASP A 536 3.15 -16.73 19.26
C ASP A 536 4.40 -16.34 18.47
N ALA A 537 4.79 -15.06 18.51
CA ALA A 537 5.82 -14.47 17.67
C ALA A 537 5.69 -14.96 16.22
N ALA A 538 4.48 -14.86 15.67
CA ALA A 538 4.16 -15.34 14.34
C ALA A 538 5.05 -14.66 13.29
N TRP A 539 5.30 -13.35 13.45
CA TRP A 539 6.38 -12.61 12.79
C TRP A 539 7.19 -11.85 13.84
N ALA A 540 8.48 -11.68 13.60
CA ALA A 540 9.29 -10.70 14.30
C ALA A 540 9.14 -9.36 13.56
N MET A 541 8.23 -8.51 14.03
CA MET A 541 8.02 -7.17 13.47
C MET A 541 9.31 -6.35 13.60
N THR A 542 9.65 -5.59 12.59
CA THR A 542 10.91 -4.81 12.59
C THR A 542 10.67 -3.31 12.51
N THR A 543 10.06 -2.84 11.46
CA THR A 543 9.88 -1.39 11.24
C THR A 543 8.61 -1.10 10.44
N PHE A 544 8.07 0.10 10.65
CA PHE A 544 7.10 0.75 9.78
C PHE A 544 7.85 1.80 8.94
N PRO A 545 8.09 1.56 7.65
CA PRO A 545 8.88 2.45 6.83
C PRO A 545 8.19 3.79 6.60
N LEU A 546 8.98 4.85 6.56
CA LEU A 546 8.54 6.18 6.15
C LEU A 546 9.11 6.49 4.76
N ILE A 547 8.26 6.97 3.86
CA ILE A 547 8.69 7.48 2.56
C ILE A 547 9.04 8.96 2.74
N PRO A 548 10.33 9.36 2.60
CA PRO A 548 10.69 10.75 2.65
C PRO A 548 10.23 11.44 1.36
N LYS A 549 9.28 12.37 1.49
CA LYS A 549 8.80 13.28 0.45
C LYS A 549 9.46 14.63 0.62
N ALA A 550 9.70 15.34 -0.47
CA ALA A 550 10.29 16.67 -0.42
C ALA A 550 9.44 17.68 -1.19
N SER A 551 9.33 18.89 -0.67
CA SER A 551 8.74 20.03 -1.39
C SER A 551 9.64 21.25 -1.28
N THR A 552 9.49 22.21 -2.20
CA THR A 552 10.05 23.55 -2.03
C THR A 552 9.46 24.22 -0.79
N ALA A 553 10.18 25.16 -0.18
CA ALA A 553 9.81 25.75 1.10
C ALA A 553 8.53 26.62 1.02
N ASP A 554 8.20 27.12 -0.17
CA ASP A 554 7.01 27.93 -0.48
C ASP A 554 5.76 27.08 -0.78
N LEU A 555 5.92 25.77 -1.03
CA LEU A 555 4.79 24.87 -1.22
C LEU A 555 4.32 24.31 0.12
N THR A 556 3.08 24.62 0.49
CA THR A 556 2.45 24.23 1.76
C THR A 556 1.14 23.48 1.50
N GLY A 557 0.57 22.85 2.53
CA GLY A 557 -0.77 22.27 2.49
C GLY A 557 -0.91 20.98 1.67
N VAL A 558 0.18 20.34 1.23
CA VAL A 558 0.09 19.01 0.59
C VAL A 558 -0.35 17.98 1.60
N GLY A 559 -1.48 17.31 1.34
CA GLY A 559 -1.99 16.22 2.18
C GLY A 559 -1.17 14.94 1.98
N ASN A 560 -0.77 14.31 3.08
CA ASN A 560 0.13 13.15 3.07
C ASN A 560 -0.41 11.95 3.89
N GLN A 561 -1.73 11.81 4.01
CA GLN A 561 -2.36 10.74 4.79
C GLN A 561 -2.22 9.38 4.10
N ALA A 562 -1.89 8.34 4.87
CA ALA A 562 -1.74 6.96 4.40
C ALA A 562 -0.89 6.82 3.12
N GLY A 563 0.19 7.61 3.02
CA GLY A 563 1.07 7.63 1.85
C GLY A 563 0.52 8.40 0.65
N LEU A 564 -0.75 8.76 0.62
CA LEU A 564 -1.36 9.57 -0.44
C LEU A 564 -0.68 10.94 -0.51
N SER A 565 -0.50 11.47 -1.74
CA SER A 565 -0.13 12.86 -1.97
C SER A 565 -1.30 13.55 -2.65
N ASN A 566 -2.04 14.32 -1.87
CA ASN A 566 -3.17 15.02 -2.39
C ASN A 566 -2.93 16.54 -2.32
N PHE A 567 -3.25 17.22 -3.41
CA PHE A 567 -2.94 18.63 -3.58
C PHE A 567 -4.17 19.54 -3.43
N HIS A 568 -5.28 19.03 -2.88
CA HIS A 568 -6.52 19.78 -2.77
C HIS A 568 -6.33 21.07 -1.96
N THR A 569 -5.58 21.00 -0.85
CA THR A 569 -5.28 22.12 0.05
C THR A 569 -3.87 22.70 -0.18
N ALA A 570 -3.16 22.24 -1.21
CA ALA A 570 -1.83 22.75 -1.51
C ALA A 570 -1.88 24.18 -2.04
N SER A 571 -0.95 25.03 -1.59
CA SER A 571 -0.81 26.41 -2.02
C SER A 571 0.67 26.82 -2.09
N VAL A 572 0.98 27.78 -2.95
CA VAL A 572 2.30 28.39 -3.06
C VAL A 572 2.22 29.81 -2.48
N GLU A 573 3.10 30.13 -1.51
CA GLU A 573 3.18 31.44 -0.84
C GLU A 573 4.04 32.46 -1.62
#